data_4b087fda4466265e4439bda1286dd462
#
_entry.id   4b087fda4466265e4439bda1286dd462
#
_cell.length_a   1.000
_cell.length_b   1.000
_cell.length_c   1.000
_cell.angle_alpha   90.00
_cell.angle_beta   90.00
_cell.angle_gamma   90.00
#
_symmetry.space_group_name_H-M   'P 1'
#
loop_
_entity.id
_entity.type
_entity.pdbx_description
1 polymer ?
#
loop_
_entity_poly.entity_id
_entity_poly.type
_entity_poly.pdbx_seq_one_letter_code
_entity_poly.pdbx_strand_id
1 'polypeptide(L)'
;MKRHKPEGLSVATNTMDILTEINSHAYFSTVEKPNQTGEYVTYDISCNEDFALHAKYHEWEKIFAFFRDHPLAMGSFATKYVNRDLLEFNPEGKIRIRFSLMPEKWRKILEPNTCSISDRLHVVHLFLNAGYEVHLNFSPVIVHDNWLDEYKELFRTIHYFANGNAWIKDISVKAEVIFLTHNEQKHLYNLQHKLPGEELLWVPKIQEAKTSQYGGKNIRYEHNRKADYIKQFVELHDEIIPWNTIRYIF
;
A
#
# COMPACT_ATOMS: atom_id res chain seq x y z
N MET A 1 9.58 8.29 -0.19
CA MET A 1 8.20 8.79 -0.24
C MET A 1 8.16 10.01 -1.15
N LYS A 2 7.31 10.05 -2.18
CA LYS A 2 7.16 11.24 -3.03
C LYS A 2 6.15 12.18 -2.36
N ARG A 3 6.62 13.24 -1.73
CA ARG A 3 5.74 14.25 -1.12
C ARG A 3 5.30 15.35 -2.09
N HIS A 4 6.03 15.53 -3.17
CA HIS A 4 5.76 16.51 -4.19
C HIS A 4 6.32 16.07 -5.53
N LYS A 5 5.54 16.22 -6.60
CA LYS A 5 5.98 16.04 -7.98
C LYS A 5 5.83 17.40 -8.67
N PRO A 6 6.91 18.14 -8.90
CA PRO A 6 6.85 19.44 -9.59
C PRO A 6 6.46 19.28 -11.07
N GLU A 7 6.70 18.10 -11.63
CA GLU A 7 6.29 17.74 -12.99
C GLU A 7 4.87 17.21 -12.96
N GLY A 8 4.06 17.60 -13.91
CA GLY A 8 2.65 17.19 -13.98
C GLY A 8 2.47 15.66 -14.02
N LEU A 9 1.25 15.21 -13.84
CA LEU A 9 0.87 13.81 -14.01
C LEU A 9 0.98 13.44 -15.49
N SER A 10 1.64 12.31 -15.77
CA SER A 10 1.63 11.68 -17.10
C SER A 10 0.85 10.37 -17.00
N VAL A 11 -0.16 10.22 -17.83
CA VAL A 11 -1.00 9.00 -17.92
C VAL A 11 -0.72 8.33 -19.26
N ALA A 12 -0.51 7.01 -19.23
CA ALA A 12 -0.38 6.23 -20.46
C ALA A 12 -1.73 6.24 -21.23
N THR A 13 -1.67 6.53 -22.54
CA THR A 13 -2.86 6.58 -23.39
C THR A 13 -3.09 5.31 -24.19
N ASN A 14 -2.14 4.38 -24.17
CA ASN A 14 -2.21 3.09 -24.86
C ASN A 14 -2.74 1.96 -23.96
N THR A 15 -3.82 2.21 -23.24
CA THR A 15 -4.43 1.27 -22.27
C THR A 15 -4.62 -0.11 -22.88
N MET A 16 -5.13 -0.21 -24.12
CA MET A 16 -5.40 -1.51 -24.75
C MET A 16 -4.13 -2.32 -25.04
N ASP A 17 -3.04 -1.66 -25.44
CA ASP A 17 -1.75 -2.34 -25.66
C ASP A 17 -1.22 -2.92 -24.36
N ILE A 18 -1.30 -2.14 -23.27
CA ILE A 18 -0.88 -2.58 -21.94
C ILE A 18 -1.72 -3.79 -21.48
N LEU A 19 -3.04 -3.76 -21.65
CA LEU A 19 -3.91 -4.87 -21.27
C LEU A 19 -3.65 -6.12 -22.14
N THR A 20 -3.30 -5.96 -23.40
CA THR A 20 -2.90 -7.05 -24.29
C THR A 20 -1.61 -7.72 -23.83
N GLU A 21 -0.61 -6.92 -23.41
CA GLU A 21 0.63 -7.44 -22.84
C GLU A 21 0.39 -8.15 -21.50
N ILE A 22 -0.49 -7.61 -20.64
CA ILE A 22 -0.88 -8.27 -19.39
C ILE A 22 -1.55 -9.61 -19.67
N ASN A 23 -2.46 -9.66 -20.64
CA ASN A 23 -3.13 -10.90 -21.04
C ASN A 23 -2.11 -11.97 -21.48
N SER A 24 -1.19 -11.62 -22.38
CA SER A 24 -0.15 -12.53 -22.84
C SER A 24 0.73 -13.00 -21.68
N HIS A 25 1.22 -12.06 -20.86
CA HIS A 25 2.05 -12.39 -19.71
C HIS A 25 1.33 -13.30 -18.70
N ALA A 26 0.05 -13.08 -18.43
CA ALA A 26 -0.71 -13.90 -17.47
C ALA A 26 -0.80 -15.37 -17.90
N TYR A 27 -0.97 -15.64 -19.19
CA TYR A 27 -0.99 -17.01 -19.72
C TYR A 27 0.38 -17.67 -19.71
N PHE A 28 1.46 -16.96 -20.00
CA PHE A 28 2.82 -17.49 -20.00
C PHE A 28 3.39 -17.63 -18.59
N SER A 29 2.95 -16.83 -17.62
CA SER A 29 3.47 -16.82 -16.25
C SER A 29 2.89 -17.90 -15.34
N THR A 30 2.05 -18.79 -15.84
CA THR A 30 1.37 -19.84 -15.03
C THR A 30 2.31 -20.92 -14.52
N VAL A 31 3.53 -21.03 -15.02
CA VAL A 31 4.46 -22.13 -14.71
C VAL A 31 5.28 -21.88 -13.44
N GLU A 32 5.65 -20.64 -13.17
CA GLU A 32 6.40 -20.28 -11.94
C GLU A 32 5.94 -18.93 -11.42
N LYS A 33 5.41 -18.89 -10.21
CA LYS A 33 4.98 -17.66 -9.52
C LYS A 33 5.85 -17.41 -8.29
N PRO A 34 7.16 -17.15 -8.43
CA PRO A 34 7.95 -16.76 -7.29
C PRO A 34 7.41 -15.42 -6.76
N ASN A 35 7.12 -15.33 -5.48
CA ASN A 35 6.61 -14.15 -4.79
C ASN A 35 5.13 -13.78 -5.00
N GLN A 36 4.33 -14.61 -5.67
CA GLN A 36 2.89 -14.41 -5.72
C GLN A 36 2.16 -15.43 -4.86
N THR A 37 1.29 -14.95 -3.98
CA THR A 37 0.43 -15.79 -3.15
C THR A 37 -1.00 -15.67 -3.65
N GLY A 38 -1.62 -16.79 -4.03
CA GLY A 38 -2.99 -16.82 -4.50
C GLY A 38 -3.14 -17.44 -5.89
N GLU A 39 -4.38 -17.52 -6.36
CA GLU A 39 -4.75 -18.17 -7.62
C GLU A 39 -4.37 -17.34 -8.86
N TYR A 40 -4.33 -16.01 -8.72
CA TYR A 40 -4.18 -15.08 -9.82
C TYR A 40 -2.79 -14.47 -9.88
N VAL A 41 -2.33 -14.22 -11.10
CA VAL A 41 -1.18 -13.33 -11.34
C VAL A 41 -1.62 -11.89 -11.02
N THR A 42 -1.01 -11.29 -10.01
CA THR A 42 -1.38 -9.96 -9.54
C THR A 42 -0.52 -8.89 -10.20
N TYR A 43 -1.19 -7.90 -10.79
CA TYR A 43 -0.56 -6.75 -11.43
C TYR A 43 -0.79 -5.47 -10.62
N ASP A 44 0.28 -4.75 -10.31
CA ASP A 44 0.18 -3.43 -9.70
C ASP A 44 -0.11 -2.39 -10.80
N ILE A 45 -1.35 -1.89 -10.83
CA ILE A 45 -1.83 -0.97 -11.87
C ILE A 45 -1.44 0.49 -11.62
N SER A 46 -0.71 0.77 -10.54
CA SER A 46 -0.27 2.12 -10.20
C SER A 46 0.98 2.12 -9.33
N CYS A 47 2.15 1.88 -9.94
CA CYS A 47 3.43 1.81 -9.21
C CYS A 47 3.96 3.18 -8.75
N ASN A 48 3.66 4.27 -9.45
CA ASN A 48 4.30 5.57 -9.28
C ASN A 48 3.36 6.71 -8.89
N GLU A 49 2.07 6.42 -8.77
CA GLU A 49 1.03 7.38 -8.42
C GLU A 49 0.00 6.75 -7.47
N ASP A 50 -0.97 7.55 -7.02
CA ASP A 50 -2.15 7.06 -6.32
C ASP A 50 -3.29 6.90 -7.34
N PHE A 51 -3.60 5.67 -7.72
CA PHE A 51 -4.60 5.37 -8.73
C PHE A 51 -5.98 5.90 -8.35
N ALA A 52 -6.40 5.72 -7.10
CA ALA A 52 -7.72 6.18 -6.67
C ALA A 52 -7.86 7.71 -6.78
N LEU A 53 -6.79 8.46 -6.48
CA LEU A 53 -6.76 9.91 -6.63
C LEU A 53 -6.87 10.34 -8.10
N HIS A 54 -6.28 9.57 -8.99
CA HIS A 54 -6.14 9.94 -10.41
C HIS A 54 -7.04 9.13 -11.34
N ALA A 55 -7.94 8.28 -10.80
CA ALA A 55 -8.80 7.38 -11.58
C ALA A 55 -9.53 8.08 -12.75
N LYS A 56 -10.02 9.31 -12.53
CA LYS A 56 -10.69 10.10 -13.57
C LYS A 56 -9.86 10.42 -14.82
N TYR A 57 -8.55 10.24 -14.78
CA TYR A 57 -7.65 10.43 -15.92
C TYR A 57 -7.30 9.12 -16.63
N HIS A 58 -7.74 7.98 -16.08
CA HIS A 58 -7.57 6.64 -16.64
C HIS A 58 -8.89 6.14 -17.22
N GLU A 59 -8.84 5.20 -18.12
CA GLU A 59 -10.01 4.41 -18.53
C GLU A 59 -10.28 3.29 -17.49
N TRP A 60 -10.48 3.68 -16.22
CA TRP A 60 -10.44 2.77 -15.09
C TRP A 60 -11.52 1.68 -15.16
N GLU A 61 -12.71 1.98 -15.68
CA GLU A 61 -13.78 0.99 -15.86
C GLU A 61 -13.36 -0.11 -16.85
N LYS A 62 -12.65 0.25 -17.93
CA LYS A 62 -12.12 -0.74 -18.88
C LYS A 62 -11.02 -1.59 -18.25
N ILE A 63 -10.14 -0.98 -17.48
CA ILE A 63 -9.08 -1.68 -16.75
C ILE A 63 -9.69 -2.67 -15.76
N PHE A 64 -10.69 -2.26 -14.98
CA PHE A 64 -11.34 -3.10 -14.00
C PHE A 64 -12.16 -4.21 -14.65
N ALA A 65 -12.89 -3.93 -15.74
CA ALA A 65 -13.62 -4.92 -16.52
C ALA A 65 -12.67 -5.99 -17.09
N PHE A 66 -11.52 -5.59 -17.62
CA PHE A 66 -10.50 -6.53 -18.08
C PHE A 66 -10.08 -7.52 -16.98
N PHE A 67 -9.73 -7.02 -15.78
CA PHE A 67 -9.33 -7.90 -14.68
C PHE A 67 -10.49 -8.76 -14.16
N ARG A 68 -11.69 -8.20 -14.03
CA ARG A 68 -12.88 -8.97 -13.63
C ARG A 68 -13.10 -10.18 -14.55
N ASP A 69 -13.02 -9.96 -15.85
CA ASP A 69 -13.34 -10.97 -16.86
C ASP A 69 -12.14 -11.90 -17.17
N HIS A 70 -10.92 -11.55 -16.75
CA HIS A 70 -9.71 -12.32 -17.02
C HIS A 70 -9.58 -13.55 -16.09
N PRO A 71 -9.40 -14.78 -16.61
CA PRO A 71 -9.39 -15.99 -15.77
C PRO A 71 -8.16 -16.13 -14.86
N LEU A 72 -7.01 -15.54 -15.22
CA LEU A 72 -5.73 -15.78 -14.56
C LEU A 72 -5.12 -14.53 -13.90
N ALA A 73 -5.63 -13.33 -14.18
CA ALA A 73 -5.07 -12.08 -13.72
C ALA A 73 -5.98 -11.34 -12.73
N MET A 74 -5.39 -10.58 -11.82
CA MET A 74 -6.08 -9.61 -11.00
C MET A 74 -5.29 -8.29 -10.93
N GLY A 75 -6.00 -7.18 -10.79
CA GLY A 75 -5.41 -5.87 -10.59
C GLY A 75 -5.22 -5.56 -9.11
N SER A 76 -4.21 -4.75 -8.79
CA SER A 76 -3.99 -4.28 -7.42
C SER A 76 -3.43 -2.86 -7.43
N PHE A 77 -3.80 -2.04 -6.45
CA PHE A 77 -3.18 -0.73 -6.24
C PHE A 77 -3.21 -0.34 -4.76
N ALA A 78 -2.20 0.43 -4.36
CA ALA A 78 -2.16 1.04 -3.04
C ALA A 78 -2.68 2.48 -3.12
N THR A 79 -3.46 2.90 -2.12
CA THR A 79 -4.02 4.26 -2.10
C THR A 79 -3.98 4.88 -0.71
N LYS A 80 -3.91 6.21 -0.69
CA LYS A 80 -4.08 7.09 0.47
C LYS A 80 -5.29 7.99 0.31
N TYR A 81 -6.06 7.75 -0.75
CA TYR A 81 -7.23 8.52 -1.12
C TYR A 81 -8.49 7.65 -1.14
N VAL A 82 -9.60 8.20 -0.72
CA VAL A 82 -10.92 7.55 -0.77
C VAL A 82 -11.66 8.10 -1.99
N ASN A 83 -11.73 7.31 -3.05
CA ASN A 83 -12.52 7.63 -4.23
C ASN A 83 -13.80 6.78 -4.23
N ARG A 84 -14.94 7.41 -3.99
CA ARG A 84 -16.22 6.71 -3.92
C ARG A 84 -16.80 6.38 -5.29
N ASP A 85 -16.33 7.00 -6.37
CA ASP A 85 -16.78 6.68 -7.73
C ASP A 85 -16.45 5.22 -8.09
N LEU A 86 -15.37 4.68 -7.51
CA LEU A 86 -15.00 3.27 -7.69
C LEU A 86 -16.01 2.29 -7.11
N LEU A 87 -16.88 2.70 -6.17
CA LEU A 87 -17.93 1.85 -5.59
C LEU A 87 -19.06 1.52 -6.58
N GLU A 88 -19.18 2.26 -7.68
CA GLU A 88 -20.15 2.00 -8.74
C GLU A 88 -19.79 0.77 -9.59
N PHE A 89 -18.61 0.19 -9.40
CA PHE A 89 -18.15 -0.98 -10.14
C PHE A 89 -17.97 -2.20 -9.22
N ASN A 90 -18.52 -3.34 -9.63
CA ASN A 90 -18.28 -4.64 -8.96
C ASN A 90 -17.18 -5.41 -9.70
N PRO A 91 -15.96 -5.49 -9.14
CA PRO A 91 -14.84 -6.22 -9.74
C PRO A 91 -14.84 -7.73 -9.43
N GLU A 92 -15.82 -8.27 -8.73
CA GLU A 92 -15.95 -9.69 -8.37
C GLU A 92 -14.68 -10.28 -7.73
N GLY A 93 -14.05 -9.53 -6.81
CA GLY A 93 -12.83 -9.93 -6.13
C GLY A 93 -11.54 -9.78 -6.96
N LYS A 94 -11.61 -9.33 -8.21
CA LYS A 94 -10.47 -9.27 -9.13
C LYS A 94 -9.69 -7.97 -9.08
N ILE A 95 -10.11 -7.02 -8.25
CA ILE A 95 -9.36 -5.80 -7.94
C ILE A 95 -9.10 -5.74 -6.43
N ARG A 96 -7.81 -5.67 -6.08
CA ARG A 96 -7.34 -5.50 -4.69
C ARG A 96 -7.00 -4.04 -4.42
N ILE A 97 -7.72 -3.45 -3.46
CA ILE A 97 -7.40 -2.13 -2.92
C ILE A 97 -6.58 -2.29 -1.65
N ARG A 98 -5.41 -1.64 -1.61
CA ARG A 98 -4.52 -1.64 -0.45
C ARG A 98 -4.54 -0.25 0.18
N PHE A 99 -5.34 -0.05 1.23
CA PHE A 99 -5.36 1.22 1.95
C PHE A 99 -4.09 1.38 2.77
N SER A 100 -3.24 2.36 2.40
CA SER A 100 -2.02 2.66 3.14
C SER A 100 -2.35 3.24 4.50
N LEU A 101 -1.75 2.71 5.56
CA LEU A 101 -1.99 3.08 6.94
C LEU A 101 -0.68 3.38 7.67
N MET A 102 -0.69 4.42 8.47
CA MET A 102 0.36 4.77 9.43
C MET A 102 -0.27 5.55 10.59
N PRO A 103 0.42 5.74 11.72
CA PRO A 103 -0.08 6.59 12.80
C PRO A 103 -0.50 7.98 12.28
N GLU A 104 -1.70 8.43 12.66
CA GLU A 104 -2.33 9.66 12.14
C GLU A 104 -1.45 10.90 12.32
N LYS A 105 -0.68 10.97 13.41
CA LYS A 105 0.29 12.04 13.67
C LYS A 105 1.28 12.18 12.51
N TRP A 106 1.86 11.07 12.06
CA TRP A 106 2.84 11.06 10.97
C TRP A 106 2.20 11.20 9.61
N ARG A 107 0.98 10.67 9.41
CA ARG A 107 0.23 10.93 8.19
C ARG A 107 0.11 12.44 7.93
N LYS A 108 -0.23 13.23 8.94
CA LYS A 108 -0.35 14.70 8.79
C LYS A 108 0.93 15.37 8.33
N ILE A 109 2.09 14.88 8.78
CA ILE A 109 3.41 15.45 8.50
C ILE A 109 4.00 14.92 7.20
N LEU A 110 3.95 13.58 7.02
CA LEU A 110 4.63 12.89 5.94
C LEU A 110 3.77 12.70 4.69
N GLU A 111 2.46 12.73 4.85
CA GLU A 111 1.47 12.52 3.78
C GLU A 111 0.42 13.65 3.74
N PRO A 112 0.86 14.92 3.63
CA PRO A 112 -0.09 16.04 3.56
C PRO A 112 -1.04 15.86 2.37
N ASN A 113 -2.27 16.36 2.50
CA ASN A 113 -3.32 16.30 1.48
C ASN A 113 -3.81 14.88 1.14
N THR A 114 -3.56 13.89 1.99
CA THR A 114 -4.19 12.56 1.88
C THR A 114 -5.38 12.45 2.82
N CYS A 115 -6.28 11.50 2.58
CA CYS A 115 -7.40 11.22 3.48
C CYS A 115 -6.90 10.83 4.88
N SER A 116 -7.67 11.12 5.92
CA SER A 116 -7.35 10.68 7.28
C SER A 116 -7.35 9.15 7.38
N ILE A 117 -6.67 8.61 8.38
CA ILE A 117 -6.68 7.16 8.62
C ILE A 117 -8.11 6.70 8.93
N SER A 118 -8.87 7.48 9.69
CA SER A 118 -10.28 7.19 9.98
C SER A 118 -11.15 7.12 8.71
N ASP A 119 -10.95 8.05 7.76
CA ASP A 119 -11.69 8.04 6.49
C ASP A 119 -11.38 6.76 5.68
N ARG A 120 -10.10 6.36 5.63
CA ARG A 120 -9.67 5.14 4.93
C ARG A 120 -10.28 3.89 5.58
N LEU A 121 -10.31 3.81 6.91
CA LEU A 121 -10.88 2.67 7.64
C LEU A 121 -12.41 2.62 7.54
N HIS A 122 -13.06 3.79 7.54
CA HIS A 122 -14.52 3.89 7.44
C HIS A 122 -15.08 3.29 6.15
N VAL A 123 -14.34 3.33 5.05
CA VAL A 123 -14.82 2.86 3.75
C VAL A 123 -14.47 1.40 3.44
N VAL A 124 -13.69 0.72 4.28
CA VAL A 124 -13.29 -0.69 4.06
C VAL A 124 -14.51 -1.55 3.77
N HIS A 125 -15.56 -1.49 4.63
CA HIS A 125 -16.76 -2.28 4.45
C HIS A 125 -17.53 -1.93 3.16
N LEU A 126 -17.48 -0.67 2.70
CA LEU A 126 -18.14 -0.26 1.46
C LEU A 126 -17.47 -0.92 0.25
N PHE A 127 -16.14 -0.93 0.22
CA PHE A 127 -15.39 -1.59 -0.86
C PHE A 127 -15.53 -3.11 -0.83
N LEU A 128 -15.53 -3.73 0.36
CA LEU A 128 -15.84 -5.16 0.48
C LEU A 128 -17.23 -5.49 -0.08
N ASN A 129 -18.25 -4.70 0.30
CA ASN A 129 -19.63 -4.90 -0.18
C ASN A 129 -19.76 -4.64 -1.69
N ALA A 130 -18.94 -3.75 -2.26
CA ALA A 130 -18.88 -3.52 -3.70
C ALA A 130 -18.12 -4.59 -4.48
N GLY A 131 -17.58 -5.62 -3.80
CA GLY A 131 -16.91 -6.77 -4.44
C GLY A 131 -15.40 -6.61 -4.62
N TYR A 132 -14.76 -5.66 -3.96
CA TYR A 132 -13.30 -5.52 -3.97
C TYR A 132 -12.65 -6.44 -2.93
N GLU A 133 -11.45 -6.93 -3.23
CA GLU A 133 -10.53 -7.42 -2.19
C GLU A 133 -9.86 -6.23 -1.52
N VAL A 134 -9.90 -6.15 -0.19
CA VAL A 134 -9.35 -5.00 0.55
C VAL A 134 -8.26 -5.44 1.49
N HIS A 135 -7.09 -4.79 1.41
CA HIS A 135 -5.97 -5.03 2.33
C HIS A 135 -5.60 -3.76 3.12
N LEU A 136 -5.11 -3.97 4.35
CA LEU A 136 -4.53 -2.96 5.21
C LEU A 136 -3.02 -2.90 4.93
N ASN A 137 -2.55 -1.81 4.30
CA ASN A 137 -1.16 -1.70 3.87
C ASN A 137 -0.37 -0.77 4.80
N PHE A 138 0.37 -1.36 5.74
CA PHE A 138 1.28 -0.64 6.64
C PHE A 138 2.58 -0.31 5.91
N SER A 139 2.55 0.76 5.11
CA SER A 139 3.67 1.12 4.22
C SER A 139 3.83 2.65 4.09
N PRO A 140 4.96 3.19 4.56
CA PRO A 140 6.04 2.50 5.27
C PRO A 140 5.80 2.41 6.79
N VAL A 141 6.31 1.36 7.42
CA VAL A 141 6.52 1.34 8.88
C VAL A 141 7.79 2.14 9.20
N ILE A 142 7.63 3.16 10.03
CA ILE A 142 8.72 4.06 10.43
C ILE A 142 9.04 3.84 11.91
N VAL A 143 10.28 3.46 12.19
CA VAL A 143 10.77 3.18 13.54
C VAL A 143 11.42 4.41 14.15
N HIS A 144 10.98 4.78 15.34
CA HIS A 144 11.51 5.84 16.19
C HIS A 144 11.21 5.51 17.66
N ASP A 145 11.57 6.36 18.61
CA ASP A 145 11.55 6.01 20.05
C ASP A 145 10.19 5.49 20.57
N ASN A 146 9.06 6.02 20.08
CA ASN A 146 7.72 5.67 20.54
C ASN A 146 6.87 4.98 19.47
N TRP A 147 7.48 4.37 18.45
CA TRP A 147 6.75 3.84 17.30
C TRP A 147 5.76 2.73 17.66
N LEU A 148 6.09 1.86 18.61
CA LEU A 148 5.19 0.77 19.04
C LEU A 148 3.92 1.30 19.71
N ASP A 149 4.03 2.31 20.57
CA ASP A 149 2.86 2.91 21.21
C ASP A 149 1.94 3.56 20.20
N GLU A 150 2.51 4.22 19.19
CA GLU A 150 1.74 4.83 18.11
C GLU A 150 1.07 3.79 17.20
N TYR A 151 1.74 2.67 16.91
CA TYR A 151 1.12 1.54 16.20
C TYR A 151 0.07 0.83 17.05
N LYS A 152 0.26 0.75 18.36
CA LYS A 152 -0.75 0.24 19.30
C LYS A 152 -2.07 1.02 19.20
N GLU A 153 -1.99 2.33 19.17
CA GLU A 153 -3.17 3.18 18.99
C GLU A 153 -3.79 3.03 17.58
N LEU A 154 -2.96 2.88 16.56
CA LEU A 154 -3.44 2.59 15.21
C LEU A 154 -4.19 1.25 15.15
N PHE A 155 -3.65 0.18 15.74
CA PHE A 155 -4.30 -1.14 15.75
C PHE A 155 -5.60 -1.14 16.55
N ARG A 156 -5.66 -0.41 17.69
CA ARG A 156 -6.92 -0.20 18.42
C ARG A 156 -7.97 0.53 17.58
N THR A 157 -7.54 1.53 16.83
CA THR A 157 -8.41 2.25 15.89
C THR A 157 -8.93 1.33 14.80
N ILE A 158 -8.07 0.48 14.21
CA ILE A 158 -8.47 -0.53 13.22
C ILE A 158 -9.48 -1.50 13.83
N HIS A 159 -9.21 -2.02 15.03
CA HIS A 159 -10.12 -2.92 15.72
C HIS A 159 -11.50 -2.29 15.95
N TYR A 160 -11.53 -1.03 16.39
CA TYR A 160 -12.77 -0.29 16.60
C TYR A 160 -13.60 -0.19 15.31
N PHE A 161 -12.98 0.22 14.19
CA PHE A 161 -13.68 0.32 12.90
C PHE A 161 -14.11 -1.05 12.36
N ALA A 162 -13.27 -2.08 12.51
CA ALA A 162 -13.58 -3.43 12.07
C ALA A 162 -14.79 -4.01 12.79
N ASN A 163 -14.84 -3.82 14.10
CA ASN A 163 -15.97 -4.29 14.93
C ASN A 163 -17.24 -3.49 14.64
N GLY A 164 -17.15 -2.16 14.58
CA GLY A 164 -18.30 -1.27 14.35
C GLY A 164 -18.94 -1.41 12.97
N ASN A 165 -18.17 -1.82 11.95
CA ASN A 165 -18.64 -2.00 10.58
C ASN A 165 -18.70 -3.49 10.15
N ALA A 166 -18.60 -4.42 11.11
CA ALA A 166 -18.76 -5.86 10.94
C ALA A 166 -17.77 -6.57 10.01
N TRP A 167 -16.69 -5.90 9.54
CA TRP A 167 -15.68 -6.56 8.71
C TRP A 167 -14.56 -7.25 9.52
N ILE A 168 -14.64 -7.22 10.84
CA ILE A 168 -13.72 -7.97 11.72
C ILE A 168 -13.74 -9.49 11.49
N LYS A 169 -14.82 -10.02 10.91
CA LYS A 169 -14.95 -11.43 10.58
C LYS A 169 -14.57 -11.76 9.13
N ASP A 170 -14.22 -10.76 8.35
CA ASP A 170 -13.85 -10.97 6.95
C ASP A 170 -12.38 -11.37 6.86
N ILE A 171 -12.14 -12.67 6.68
CA ILE A 171 -10.80 -13.24 6.56
C ILE A 171 -10.07 -12.85 5.28
N SER A 172 -10.75 -12.22 4.33
CA SER A 172 -10.12 -11.71 3.11
C SER A 172 -9.35 -10.41 3.35
N VAL A 173 -9.70 -9.66 4.41
CA VAL A 173 -8.97 -8.45 4.80
C VAL A 173 -7.64 -8.85 5.44
N LYS A 174 -6.55 -8.69 4.70
CA LYS A 174 -5.20 -9.05 5.13
C LYS A 174 -4.33 -7.82 5.36
N ALA A 175 -3.27 -7.98 6.14
CA ALA A 175 -2.24 -6.95 6.30
C ALA A 175 -1.08 -7.17 5.34
N GLU A 176 -0.53 -6.08 4.85
CA GLU A 176 0.74 -6.02 4.13
C GLU A 176 1.65 -5.05 4.86
N VAL A 177 2.89 -5.45 5.15
CA VAL A 177 3.78 -4.67 6.01
C VAL A 177 5.10 -4.42 5.30
N ILE A 178 5.44 -3.15 5.11
CA ILE A 178 6.67 -2.73 4.46
C ILE A 178 7.41 -1.73 5.35
N PHE A 179 8.56 -2.15 5.88
CA PHE A 179 9.43 -1.25 6.62
C PHE A 179 10.09 -0.22 5.70
N LEU A 180 10.38 0.94 6.24
CA LEU A 180 10.90 2.07 5.49
C LEU A 180 12.13 1.71 4.66
N THR A 181 12.06 2.02 3.38
CA THR A 181 13.19 2.21 2.49
C THR A 181 13.11 3.62 1.91
N HIS A 182 14.16 4.41 2.07
CA HIS A 182 14.16 5.81 1.63
C HIS A 182 15.26 6.08 0.61
N ASN A 183 14.91 6.82 -0.44
CA ASN A 183 15.82 7.09 -1.54
C ASN A 183 16.65 8.35 -1.26
N GLU A 184 17.97 8.31 -1.53
CA GLU A 184 18.89 9.42 -1.28
C GLU A 184 18.51 10.71 -2.05
N GLN A 185 18.10 10.60 -3.32
CA GLN A 185 17.70 11.77 -4.11
C GLN A 185 16.45 12.43 -3.51
N LYS A 186 15.52 11.62 -3.00
CA LYS A 186 14.33 12.16 -2.30
C LYS A 186 14.68 12.79 -0.96
N HIS A 187 15.65 12.22 -0.24
CA HIS A 187 16.20 12.82 0.97
C HIS A 187 16.76 14.21 0.69
N LEU A 188 17.66 14.32 -0.29
CA LEU A 188 18.26 15.60 -0.69
C LEU A 188 17.19 16.61 -1.13
N TYR A 189 16.20 16.15 -1.93
CA TYR A 189 15.07 16.99 -2.34
C TYR A 189 14.28 17.49 -1.12
N ASN A 190 13.95 16.62 -0.18
CA ASN A 190 13.19 17.00 1.03
C ASN A 190 13.94 18.02 1.88
N LEU A 191 15.26 17.86 2.04
CA LEU A 191 16.11 18.81 2.74
C LEU A 191 16.15 20.18 2.03
N GLN A 192 16.34 20.19 0.72
CA GLN A 192 16.37 21.41 -0.09
C GLN A 192 15.06 22.21 0.04
N HIS A 193 13.92 21.50 0.09
CA HIS A 193 12.59 22.12 0.19
C HIS A 193 12.10 22.25 1.63
N LYS A 194 12.95 21.94 2.63
CA LYS A 194 12.64 22.04 4.06
C LYS A 194 11.34 21.30 4.44
N LEU A 195 11.12 20.11 3.84
CA LEU A 195 9.94 19.32 4.14
C LEU A 195 10.05 18.70 5.54
N PRO A 196 9.00 18.80 6.38
CA PRO A 196 9.05 18.33 7.77
C PRO A 196 9.12 16.79 7.85
N GLY A 197 9.68 16.28 8.97
CA GLY A 197 9.73 14.85 9.28
C GLY A 197 10.81 14.07 8.52
N GLU A 198 11.77 14.74 7.87
CA GLU A 198 12.87 14.04 7.20
C GLU A 198 13.81 13.36 8.19
N GLU A 199 13.90 13.89 9.41
CA GLU A 199 14.65 13.31 10.54
C GLU A 199 14.14 11.93 10.96
N LEU A 200 12.91 11.56 10.60
CA LEU A 200 12.35 10.23 10.83
C LEU A 200 12.66 9.24 9.69
N LEU A 201 12.88 9.79 8.49
CA LEU A 201 13.06 8.98 7.28
C LEU A 201 14.53 8.65 7.03
N TRP A 202 15.44 9.52 7.45
CA TRP A 202 16.86 9.39 7.25
C TRP A 202 17.61 9.37 8.60
N VAL A 203 17.85 8.15 9.10
CA VAL A 203 18.45 7.90 10.43
C VAL A 203 19.63 6.95 10.30
N PRO A 204 20.82 7.41 9.85
CA PRO A 204 21.97 6.53 9.54
C PRO A 204 22.42 5.63 10.68
N LYS A 205 22.11 5.95 11.93
CA LYS A 205 22.47 5.13 13.11
C LYS A 205 21.78 3.77 13.17
N ILE A 206 20.66 3.60 12.46
CA ILE A 206 19.83 2.39 12.45
C ILE A 206 19.55 1.90 11.02
N GLN A 207 20.18 2.52 10.04
CA GLN A 207 19.95 2.24 8.63
C GLN A 207 21.25 1.90 7.91
N GLU A 208 21.15 1.07 6.90
CA GLU A 208 22.24 0.66 6.01
C GLU A 208 21.94 1.04 4.55
N ALA A 209 22.99 1.20 3.77
CA ALA A 209 22.87 1.47 2.33
C ALA A 209 22.32 0.25 1.58
N LYS A 210 21.42 0.50 0.63
CA LYS A 210 20.88 -0.50 -0.31
C LYS A 210 20.85 0.10 -1.72
N THR A 211 21.44 -0.60 -2.67
CA THR A 211 21.27 -0.27 -4.07
C THR A 211 19.95 -0.87 -4.57
N SER A 212 19.13 -0.08 -5.25
CA SER A 212 17.92 -0.59 -5.90
C SER A 212 18.27 -1.37 -7.15
N GLN A 213 17.32 -2.17 -7.64
CA GLN A 213 17.45 -2.93 -8.87
C GLN A 213 17.87 -2.06 -10.09
N TYR A 214 17.50 -0.79 -10.07
CA TYR A 214 17.81 0.19 -11.13
C TYR A 214 18.96 1.15 -10.76
N GLY A 215 19.85 0.74 -9.85
CA GLY A 215 21.04 1.51 -9.47
C GLY A 215 20.81 2.70 -8.54
N GLY A 216 19.57 2.96 -8.09
CA GLY A 216 19.26 4.04 -7.16
C GLY A 216 19.82 3.76 -5.77
N LYS A 217 20.43 4.77 -5.15
CA LYS A 217 20.90 4.69 -3.76
C LYS A 217 19.73 4.87 -2.80
N ASN A 218 19.54 3.90 -1.93
CA ASN A 218 18.53 3.89 -0.89
C ASN A 218 19.19 3.58 0.46
N ILE A 219 18.46 3.90 1.53
CA ILE A 219 18.73 3.39 2.87
C ILE A 219 17.53 2.57 3.34
N ARG A 220 17.80 1.58 4.17
CA ARG A 220 16.79 0.76 4.87
C ARG A 220 17.28 0.47 6.27
N TYR A 221 16.43 -0.06 7.15
CA TYR A 221 16.89 -0.53 8.44
C TYR A 221 17.93 -1.65 8.28
N GLU A 222 18.98 -1.61 9.13
CA GLU A 222 19.99 -2.67 9.21
C GLU A 222 19.33 -4.04 9.39
N HIS A 223 19.86 -5.05 8.73
CA HIS A 223 19.25 -6.37 8.65
C HIS A 223 18.87 -6.95 10.03
N ASN A 224 19.81 -6.96 10.98
CA ASN A 224 19.56 -7.51 12.32
C ASN A 224 18.52 -6.71 13.09
N ARG A 225 18.61 -5.38 13.08
CA ARG A 225 17.64 -4.49 13.73
C ARG A 225 16.25 -4.64 13.12
N LYS A 226 16.18 -4.80 11.80
CA LYS A 226 14.94 -5.00 11.10
C LYS A 226 14.24 -6.29 11.52
N ALA A 227 14.98 -7.37 11.75
CA ALA A 227 14.41 -8.62 12.26
C ALA A 227 13.72 -8.42 13.63
N ASP A 228 14.38 -7.67 14.53
CA ASP A 228 13.81 -7.33 15.84
C ASP A 228 12.57 -6.44 15.72
N TYR A 229 12.59 -5.45 14.81
CA TYR A 229 11.42 -4.59 14.57
C TYR A 229 10.25 -5.35 13.98
N ILE A 230 10.50 -6.28 13.07
CA ILE A 230 9.48 -7.19 12.52
C ILE A 230 8.84 -7.99 13.63
N LYS A 231 9.66 -8.61 14.49
CA LYS A 231 9.18 -9.40 15.64
C LYS A 231 8.27 -8.56 16.54
N GLN A 232 8.73 -7.38 16.95
CA GLN A 232 7.95 -6.48 17.81
C GLN A 232 6.63 -6.03 17.14
N PHE A 233 6.66 -5.75 15.84
CA PHE A 233 5.46 -5.38 15.08
C PHE A 233 4.44 -6.51 15.06
N VAL A 234 4.88 -7.73 14.76
CA VAL A 234 4.02 -8.94 14.70
C VAL A 234 3.43 -9.25 16.07
N GLU A 235 4.23 -9.23 17.14
CA GLU A 235 3.76 -9.46 18.49
C GLU A 235 2.66 -8.46 18.88
N LEU A 236 2.86 -7.18 18.59
CA LEU A 236 1.88 -6.14 18.86
C LEU A 236 0.62 -6.26 18.00
N HIS A 237 0.79 -6.59 16.70
CA HIS A 237 -0.31 -6.83 15.77
C HIS A 237 -1.19 -8.00 16.27
N ASP A 238 -0.58 -9.12 16.59
CA ASP A 238 -1.29 -10.33 17.01
C ASP A 238 -1.93 -10.18 18.40
N GLU A 239 -1.37 -9.32 19.27
CA GLU A 239 -2.00 -8.96 20.56
C GLU A 239 -3.32 -8.19 20.36
N ILE A 240 -3.39 -7.26 19.39
CA ILE A 240 -4.50 -6.31 19.31
C ILE A 240 -5.51 -6.64 18.21
N ILE A 241 -5.02 -7.10 17.07
CA ILE A 241 -5.86 -7.46 15.90
C ILE A 241 -5.59 -8.89 15.42
N PRO A 242 -5.70 -9.92 16.29
CA PRO A 242 -5.38 -11.32 15.97
C PRO A 242 -6.26 -11.92 14.87
N TRP A 243 -7.37 -11.28 14.55
CA TRP A 243 -8.27 -11.66 13.46
C TRP A 243 -7.73 -11.26 12.07
N ASN A 244 -6.75 -10.35 12.01
CA ASN A 244 -6.16 -9.88 10.76
C ASN A 244 -4.87 -10.64 10.46
N THR A 245 -4.77 -11.25 9.30
CA THR A 245 -3.59 -12.04 8.91
C THR A 245 -2.60 -11.19 8.14
N ILE A 246 -1.34 -11.21 8.56
CA ILE A 246 -0.25 -10.60 7.79
C ILE A 246 0.08 -11.50 6.59
N ARG A 247 -0.14 -10.98 5.38
CA ARG A 247 0.13 -11.68 4.12
C ARG A 247 1.63 -11.74 3.81
N TYR A 248 2.32 -10.63 4.03
CA TYR A 248 3.78 -10.53 3.96
C TYR A 248 4.29 -9.36 4.81
N ILE A 249 5.57 -9.46 5.18
CA ILE A 249 6.27 -8.42 5.92
C ILE A 249 7.74 -8.36 5.47
N PHE A 250 8.20 -7.19 5.06
CA PHE A 250 9.60 -6.98 4.67
C PHE A 250 10.09 -5.52 4.84
#